data_976ac43396424fbefcfd19c168ef7563
#
_entry.id   976ac43396424fbefcfd19c168ef7563
#
_cell.length_a   1.000
_cell.length_b   1.000
_cell.length_c   1.000
_cell.angle_alpha   90.00
_cell.angle_beta   90.00
_cell.angle_gamma   90.00
#
_symmetry.space_group_name_H-M   'P 1'
#
loop_
_entity.id
_entity.type
_entity.pdbx_description
1 polymer ?
#
loop_
_entity_poly.entity_id
_entity_poly.type
_entity_poly.pdbx_seq_one_letter_code
_entity_poly.pdbx_strand_id
1 'polypeptide(L)'
;MTVKNQVQLITYPDSMGGDLKALNHVLNKHFTDIFKGGVHILPPFPSSGDRGFAPLTYLEIEPQFGSWEDIREIGGTFDVLVDLMVNHISRQSAYFQDFLEKGRRSAYADYFITLDKLWENGEPVQADIDKMFLRRPLPYSAFTIKDTGEVERVWTTFGKSDPSEQIDLDVHSGQVKQLLTDFFINFKKNNVKIVRLDAVGYVIKKLGTSCFFVEPDIYEFLDWIKELADSLDIELLPEVHAHHSVQNKLAEHGFWIYDFILPYRILDTLVNKSSEDLLDYLKNRPAKQFTMLDCHDGIPVKPDLDGLIDTKKASELVGVCTERGSNLSLILSDEHKDEDGFDVHQIRCSYYSVLNADDDAYMAARAIQFFTPGIPQVYYVGLLAGKNDEERVKQTGEGREINRHNYSLEEIEGALQQDVVQRLLQLIRFRNEYEAFQGDFRVLDSSAHEVRLEWVKADKKCTLHVDLIYNRTIIEYLNDNGKLEIYTI
;
A
#
# COMPACT_ATOMS: atom_id res chain seq x y z
N MET A 1 -3.91 10.51 -18.44
CA MET A 1 -2.52 10.79 -17.99
C MET A 1 -1.71 9.50 -18.02
N THR A 2 -0.40 9.55 -18.17
CA THR A 2 0.44 8.32 -18.16
C THR A 2 1.31 8.35 -16.91
N VAL A 3 1.20 7.32 -16.08
CA VAL A 3 2.10 7.14 -14.92
C VAL A 3 3.54 6.96 -15.42
N LYS A 4 4.49 7.68 -14.85
CA LYS A 4 5.90 7.62 -15.24
C LYS A 4 6.50 6.27 -14.82
N ASN A 5 7.16 5.59 -15.76
CA ASN A 5 7.88 4.33 -15.48
C ASN A 5 9.23 4.64 -14.78
N GLN A 6 9.16 5.23 -13.61
CA GLN A 6 10.30 5.65 -12.79
C GLN A 6 9.98 5.44 -11.30
N VAL A 7 11.01 5.38 -10.48
CA VAL A 7 10.88 5.07 -9.04
C VAL A 7 10.13 6.19 -8.32
N GLN A 8 9.21 5.80 -7.43
CA GLN A 8 8.45 6.67 -6.54
C GLN A 8 8.85 6.47 -5.09
N LEU A 9 8.74 7.52 -4.28
CA LEU A 9 8.86 7.45 -2.82
C LEU A 9 7.48 7.23 -2.19
N ILE A 10 7.42 6.44 -1.11
CA ILE A 10 6.29 6.42 -0.18
C ILE A 10 6.77 6.99 1.16
N THR A 11 6.06 7.99 1.69
CA THR A 11 6.38 8.57 3.00
C THR A 11 5.15 9.16 3.68
N TYR A 12 5.17 9.26 5.01
CA TYR A 12 4.22 10.09 5.74
C TYR A 12 4.63 11.57 5.67
N PRO A 13 3.70 12.50 5.89
CA PRO A 13 3.99 13.93 5.85
C PRO A 13 5.00 14.38 6.91
N ASP A 14 5.06 13.65 8.04
CA ASP A 14 5.89 13.94 9.21
C ASP A 14 7.14 13.06 9.34
N SER A 15 7.30 12.05 8.47
CA SER A 15 8.34 11.02 8.68
C SER A 15 9.73 11.41 8.19
N MET A 16 9.85 12.48 7.40
CA MET A 16 11.13 12.96 6.89
C MET A 16 11.32 14.43 7.22
N GLY A 17 11.56 14.72 8.50
CA GLY A 17 11.84 16.06 9.02
C GLY A 17 10.72 16.70 9.84
N GLY A 18 9.54 16.05 9.95
CA GLY A 18 8.49 16.43 10.91
C GLY A 18 7.24 17.10 10.30
N ASP A 19 7.31 17.65 9.09
CA ASP A 19 6.17 18.25 8.38
C ASP A 19 6.38 18.30 6.85
N LEU A 20 5.38 18.76 6.10
CA LEU A 20 5.43 18.86 4.65
C LEU A 20 6.48 19.85 4.14
N LYS A 21 6.81 20.91 4.89
CA LYS A 21 7.84 21.87 4.50
C LYS A 21 9.24 21.25 4.62
N ALA A 22 9.47 20.53 5.71
CA ALA A 22 10.71 19.79 5.91
C ALA A 22 10.83 18.67 4.88
N LEU A 23 9.74 17.93 4.61
CA LEU A 23 9.71 16.93 3.54
C LEU A 23 10.08 17.54 2.18
N ASN A 24 9.46 18.67 1.80
CA ASN A 24 9.77 19.38 0.56
C ASN A 24 11.24 19.80 0.50
N HIS A 25 11.79 20.30 1.63
CA HIS A 25 13.21 20.64 1.72
C HIS A 25 14.11 19.41 1.47
N VAL A 26 13.84 18.28 2.13
CA VAL A 26 14.59 17.03 1.98
C VAL A 26 14.52 16.51 0.53
N LEU A 27 13.32 16.50 -0.06
CA LEU A 27 13.09 16.08 -1.43
C LEU A 27 13.91 16.91 -2.42
N ASN A 28 13.85 18.24 -2.31
CA ASN A 28 14.56 19.15 -3.23
C ASN A 28 16.07 19.14 -3.01
N LYS A 29 16.54 18.93 -1.77
CA LYS A 29 17.97 18.90 -1.46
C LYS A 29 18.66 17.61 -1.89
N HIS A 30 18.00 16.46 -1.72
CA HIS A 30 18.66 15.15 -1.85
C HIS A 30 18.09 14.25 -2.94
N PHE A 31 16.81 14.45 -3.36
CA PHE A 31 16.07 13.44 -4.09
C PHE A 31 15.41 13.92 -5.38
N THR A 32 15.73 15.13 -5.88
CA THR A 32 15.14 15.67 -7.11
C THR A 32 15.43 14.81 -8.34
N ASP A 33 16.60 14.19 -8.41
CA ASP A 33 17.01 13.28 -9.49
C ASP A 33 16.71 11.81 -9.18
N ILE A 34 16.21 11.50 -7.97
CA ILE A 34 15.95 10.16 -7.49
C ILE A 34 14.49 9.75 -7.71
N PHE A 35 13.52 10.53 -7.23
CA PHE A 35 12.11 10.15 -7.30
C PHE A 35 11.38 10.78 -8.48
N LYS A 36 11.92 10.57 -9.68
CA LYS A 36 11.34 11.11 -10.93
C LYS A 36 9.95 10.55 -11.26
N GLY A 37 9.57 9.41 -10.69
CA GLY A 37 8.24 8.81 -10.78
C GLY A 37 7.19 9.50 -9.92
N GLY A 38 7.60 10.20 -8.85
CA GLY A 38 6.71 10.92 -7.95
C GLY A 38 6.86 10.56 -6.47
N VAL A 39 5.95 11.10 -5.65
CA VAL A 39 5.93 10.91 -4.20
C VAL A 39 4.52 10.55 -3.76
N HIS A 40 4.37 9.40 -3.12
CA HIS A 40 3.17 9.00 -2.40
C HIS A 40 3.24 9.55 -0.97
N ILE A 41 2.43 10.55 -0.69
CA ILE A 41 2.26 11.13 0.64
C ILE A 41 1.10 10.41 1.31
N LEU A 42 1.42 9.51 2.25
CA LEU A 42 0.45 8.81 3.08
C LEU A 42 -0.40 9.82 3.86
N PRO A 43 -1.64 9.49 4.27
CA PRO A 43 -2.69 10.46 4.55
C PRO A 43 -2.26 11.68 5.37
N PRO A 44 -2.18 12.87 4.76
CA PRO A 44 -1.83 14.12 5.44
C PRO A 44 -3.05 14.86 6.01
N PHE A 45 -4.22 14.23 5.98
CA PHE A 45 -5.51 14.83 6.32
C PHE A 45 -5.79 14.79 7.82
N PRO A 46 -6.67 15.67 8.35
CA PRO A 46 -7.16 15.55 9.71
C PRO A 46 -7.75 14.17 9.98
N SER A 47 -7.27 13.50 11.01
CA SER A 47 -7.63 12.12 11.32
C SER A 47 -7.76 11.89 12.81
N SER A 48 -8.69 11.01 13.19
CA SER A 48 -8.90 10.63 14.60
C SER A 48 -8.12 9.36 15.01
N GLY A 49 -7.39 8.75 14.08
CA GLY A 49 -6.65 7.52 14.40
C GLY A 49 -5.97 6.87 13.21
N ASP A 50 -5.33 5.74 13.49
CA ASP A 50 -4.58 4.89 12.54
C ASP A 50 -3.63 5.68 11.62
N ARG A 51 -2.97 6.69 12.19
CA ARG A 51 -1.97 7.53 11.53
C ARG A 51 -2.44 8.09 10.18
N GLY A 52 -3.67 8.65 10.15
CA GLY A 52 -4.26 9.24 8.96
C GLY A 52 -5.39 8.43 8.32
N PHE A 53 -5.49 7.12 8.60
CA PHE A 53 -6.48 6.23 7.98
C PHE A 53 -7.87 6.24 8.64
N ALA A 54 -8.14 7.18 9.57
CA ALA A 54 -9.48 7.51 10.07
C ALA A 54 -9.77 9.00 9.79
N PRO A 55 -9.92 9.42 8.51
CA PRO A 55 -9.95 10.82 8.11
C PRO A 55 -11.26 11.50 8.54
N LEU A 56 -11.16 12.78 8.93
CA LEU A 56 -12.32 13.64 9.17
C LEU A 56 -12.84 14.25 7.88
N THR A 57 -11.92 14.61 6.99
CA THR A 57 -12.19 15.25 5.69
C THR A 57 -10.96 15.13 4.78
N TYR A 58 -11.16 15.37 3.49
CA TYR A 58 -10.08 15.50 2.49
C TYR A 58 -9.99 16.91 1.91
N LEU A 59 -10.73 17.86 2.49
CA LEU A 59 -10.73 19.25 2.03
C LEU A 59 -9.59 20.06 2.68
N GLU A 60 -9.05 19.58 3.79
CA GLU A 60 -8.02 20.21 4.57
C GLU A 60 -6.82 19.29 4.79
N ILE A 61 -5.65 19.85 5.01
CA ILE A 61 -4.47 19.15 5.52
C ILE A 61 -4.45 19.33 7.04
N GLU A 62 -4.00 18.31 7.76
CA GLU A 62 -3.81 18.38 9.21
C GLU A 62 -2.85 19.54 9.55
N PRO A 63 -3.26 20.54 10.34
CA PRO A 63 -2.47 21.76 10.56
C PRO A 63 -1.05 21.53 11.06
N GLN A 64 -0.81 20.45 11.80
CA GLN A 64 0.54 20.09 12.27
C GLN A 64 1.46 19.67 11.12
N PHE A 65 0.93 19.19 10.00
CA PHE A 65 1.71 18.77 8.83
C PHE A 65 1.89 19.91 7.83
N GLY A 66 1.02 20.94 7.83
CA GLY A 66 1.08 22.06 6.90
C GLY A 66 -0.25 22.36 6.23
N SER A 67 -0.23 22.55 4.91
CA SER A 67 -1.38 22.98 4.13
C SER A 67 -1.38 22.38 2.72
N TRP A 68 -2.49 22.57 1.99
CA TRP A 68 -2.55 22.24 0.57
C TRP A 68 -1.56 23.04 -0.29
N GLU A 69 -1.06 24.21 0.18
CA GLU A 69 0.02 24.95 -0.51
C GLU A 69 1.31 24.14 -0.52
N ASP A 70 1.66 23.52 0.62
CA ASP A 70 2.87 22.71 0.73
C ASP A 70 2.80 21.48 -0.18
N ILE A 71 1.61 20.85 -0.32
CA ILE A 71 1.38 19.75 -1.29
C ILE A 71 1.56 20.27 -2.73
N ARG A 72 1.04 21.47 -3.06
CA ARG A 72 1.21 22.06 -4.41
C ARG A 72 2.67 22.38 -4.70
N GLU A 73 3.43 22.84 -3.70
CA GLU A 73 4.87 23.09 -3.86
C GLU A 73 5.64 21.80 -4.19
N ILE A 74 5.37 20.71 -3.46
CA ILE A 74 5.91 19.37 -3.78
C ILE A 74 5.48 18.97 -5.20
N GLY A 75 4.20 19.17 -5.54
CA GLY A 75 3.61 18.88 -6.84
C GLY A 75 4.15 19.71 -8.00
N GLY A 76 4.92 20.76 -7.73
CA GLY A 76 5.66 21.54 -8.72
C GLY A 76 6.87 20.79 -9.29
N THR A 77 7.43 19.85 -8.53
CA THR A 77 8.62 19.06 -8.91
C THR A 77 8.29 17.57 -9.12
N PHE A 78 7.41 17.02 -8.29
CA PHE A 78 7.09 15.59 -8.24
C PHE A 78 5.64 15.34 -8.58
N ASP A 79 5.32 14.21 -9.22
CA ASP A 79 3.94 13.75 -9.30
C ASP A 79 3.49 13.30 -7.89
N VAL A 80 2.42 13.90 -7.38
CA VAL A 80 1.92 13.60 -6.03
C VAL A 80 0.85 12.52 -6.10
N LEU A 81 1.00 11.51 -5.24
CA LEU A 81 0.00 10.49 -4.95
C LEU A 81 -0.49 10.66 -3.51
N VAL A 82 -1.82 10.53 -3.28
CA VAL A 82 -2.43 10.53 -1.95
C VAL A 82 -3.43 9.38 -1.81
N ASP A 83 -3.78 9.06 -0.56
CA ASP A 83 -4.81 8.05 -0.24
C ASP A 83 -6.19 8.66 -0.16
N LEU A 84 -7.21 7.89 -0.55
CA LEU A 84 -8.62 8.14 -0.30
C LEU A 84 -9.25 6.87 0.28
N MET A 85 -9.68 6.92 1.54
CA MET A 85 -10.45 5.86 2.18
C MET A 85 -11.89 5.94 1.69
N VAL A 86 -12.18 5.20 0.60
CA VAL A 86 -13.52 5.24 -0.03
C VAL A 86 -14.57 4.48 0.77
N ASN A 87 -14.13 3.54 1.63
CA ASN A 87 -15.02 2.72 2.43
C ASN A 87 -15.56 3.41 3.68
N HIS A 88 -14.78 4.30 4.31
CA HIS A 88 -15.11 4.82 5.63
C HIS A 88 -14.60 6.24 5.87
N ILE A 89 -15.17 6.87 6.90
CA ILE A 89 -14.75 8.18 7.41
C ILE A 89 -14.70 8.13 8.95
N SER A 90 -14.00 9.07 9.57
CA SER A 90 -13.92 9.15 11.02
C SER A 90 -15.29 9.37 11.68
N ARG A 91 -15.50 8.71 12.83
CA ARG A 91 -16.59 9.04 13.76
C ARG A 91 -16.59 10.52 14.17
N GLN A 92 -15.43 11.17 14.20
CA GLN A 92 -15.29 12.59 14.57
C GLN A 92 -15.52 13.54 13.39
N SER A 93 -15.77 13.03 12.18
CA SER A 93 -16.13 13.87 11.03
C SER A 93 -17.39 14.71 11.32
N ALA A 94 -17.44 15.91 10.76
CA ALA A 94 -18.62 16.77 10.91
C ALA A 94 -19.91 16.08 10.45
N TYR A 95 -19.82 15.23 9.45
CA TYR A 95 -20.94 14.47 8.89
C TYR A 95 -21.52 13.49 9.92
N PHE A 96 -20.66 12.68 10.56
CA PHE A 96 -21.12 11.72 11.55
C PHE A 96 -21.49 12.35 12.87
N GLN A 97 -20.85 13.47 13.26
CA GLN A 97 -21.24 14.24 14.45
C GLN A 97 -22.67 14.82 14.31
N ASP A 98 -23.04 15.32 13.14
CA ASP A 98 -24.42 15.77 12.88
C ASP A 98 -25.41 14.58 12.93
N PHE A 99 -25.00 13.41 12.41
CA PHE A 99 -25.78 12.19 12.54
C PHE A 99 -25.95 11.76 14.00
N LEU A 100 -24.91 11.82 14.83
CA LEU A 100 -24.99 11.52 16.26
C LEU A 100 -25.88 12.49 17.02
N GLU A 101 -25.96 13.74 16.58
CA GLU A 101 -26.87 14.73 17.16
C GLU A 101 -28.32 14.44 16.81
N LYS A 102 -28.63 14.30 15.51
CA LYS A 102 -30.00 14.35 14.93
C LYS A 102 -30.56 12.99 14.51
N GLY A 103 -29.73 11.95 14.46
CA GLY A 103 -30.08 10.64 13.94
C GLY A 103 -30.55 10.71 12.49
N ARG A 104 -31.65 10.08 12.17
CA ARG A 104 -32.23 10.03 10.81
C ARG A 104 -32.72 11.38 10.28
N ARG A 105 -32.80 12.41 11.12
CA ARG A 105 -33.11 13.79 10.73
C ARG A 105 -31.87 14.58 10.27
N SER A 106 -30.69 14.00 10.39
CA SER A 106 -29.46 14.58 9.88
C SER A 106 -29.51 14.74 8.37
N ALA A 107 -28.96 15.83 7.84
CA ALA A 107 -28.76 16.01 6.41
C ALA A 107 -27.79 14.95 5.82
N TYR A 108 -27.02 14.30 6.67
CA TYR A 108 -26.02 13.29 6.31
C TYR A 108 -26.47 11.86 6.67
N ALA A 109 -27.74 11.62 7.01
CA ALA A 109 -28.22 10.28 7.38
C ALA A 109 -28.01 9.24 6.27
N ASP A 110 -28.10 9.65 5.01
CA ASP A 110 -27.88 8.78 3.86
C ASP A 110 -26.38 8.50 3.56
N TYR A 111 -25.47 9.13 4.29
CA TYR A 111 -24.03 8.80 4.19
C TYR A 111 -23.70 7.45 4.82
N PHE A 112 -24.49 7.00 5.78
CA PHE A 112 -24.17 5.87 6.65
C PHE A 112 -25.13 4.70 6.44
N ILE A 113 -24.59 3.50 6.67
CA ILE A 113 -25.34 2.26 6.50
C ILE A 113 -25.90 1.86 7.86
N THR A 114 -27.15 2.23 8.15
CA THR A 114 -27.89 1.70 9.32
C THR A 114 -28.36 0.29 9.04
N LEU A 115 -28.43 -0.56 10.06
CA LEU A 115 -28.65 -1.99 9.85
C LEU A 115 -30.01 -2.34 9.23
N ASP A 116 -31.01 -1.49 9.39
CA ASP A 116 -32.31 -1.66 8.75
C ASP A 116 -32.30 -1.42 7.22
N LYS A 117 -31.24 -0.83 6.67
CA LYS A 117 -31.02 -0.81 5.22
C LYS A 117 -30.66 -2.19 4.64
N LEU A 118 -30.20 -3.13 5.49
CA LEU A 118 -29.72 -4.44 5.10
C LEU A 118 -30.57 -5.57 5.69
N TRP A 119 -30.78 -5.58 7.00
CA TRP A 119 -31.58 -6.61 7.67
C TRP A 119 -32.98 -6.12 8.02
N GLU A 120 -33.95 -7.00 7.90
CA GLU A 120 -35.33 -6.70 8.28
C GLU A 120 -35.39 -6.22 9.74
N ASN A 121 -36.01 -5.07 9.97
CA ASN A 121 -36.09 -4.39 11.26
C ASN A 121 -34.71 -4.07 11.90
N GLY A 122 -33.64 -4.09 11.13
CA GLY A 122 -32.27 -3.83 11.63
C GLY A 122 -31.72 -4.88 12.57
N GLU A 123 -32.29 -6.10 12.59
CA GLU A 123 -31.82 -7.19 13.45
C GLU A 123 -30.85 -8.10 12.67
N PRO A 124 -29.54 -8.11 13.06
CA PRO A 124 -28.53 -8.91 12.38
C PRO A 124 -28.81 -10.40 12.46
N VAL A 125 -28.59 -11.10 11.35
CA VAL A 125 -28.68 -12.56 11.28
C VAL A 125 -27.27 -13.15 11.36
N GLN A 126 -27.02 -14.01 12.35
CA GLN A 126 -25.70 -14.60 12.58
C GLN A 126 -25.18 -15.36 11.36
N ALA A 127 -26.02 -16.08 10.64
CA ALA A 127 -25.66 -16.82 9.43
C ALA A 127 -25.16 -15.91 8.27
N ASP A 128 -25.55 -14.63 8.27
CA ASP A 128 -24.97 -13.66 7.33
C ASP A 128 -23.62 -13.17 7.82
N ILE A 129 -23.49 -12.88 9.13
CA ILE A 129 -22.23 -12.43 9.74
C ILE A 129 -21.13 -13.50 9.58
N ASP A 130 -21.47 -14.76 9.77
CA ASP A 130 -20.53 -15.89 9.65
C ASP A 130 -19.88 -15.98 8.25
N LYS A 131 -20.57 -15.50 7.21
CA LYS A 131 -20.02 -15.47 5.84
C LYS A 131 -19.11 -14.28 5.57
N MET A 132 -19.10 -13.26 6.43
CA MET A 132 -18.39 -12.00 6.16
C MET A 132 -16.91 -12.13 6.41
N PHE A 133 -16.10 -11.48 5.56
CA PHE A 133 -14.68 -11.29 5.80
C PHE A 133 -14.46 -10.16 6.82
N LEU A 134 -14.55 -10.52 8.11
CA LEU A 134 -14.54 -9.56 9.20
C LEU A 134 -13.14 -9.03 9.49
N ARG A 135 -13.06 -7.70 9.74
CA ARG A 135 -11.86 -7.01 10.22
C ARG A 135 -11.95 -6.63 11.70
N ARG A 136 -13.10 -6.87 12.32
CA ARG A 136 -13.40 -6.70 13.74
C ARG A 136 -14.47 -7.71 14.14
N PRO A 137 -14.71 -7.94 15.45
CA PRO A 137 -15.64 -9.00 15.90
C PRO A 137 -17.07 -8.87 15.39
N LEU A 138 -17.58 -7.66 15.20
CA LEU A 138 -18.90 -7.38 14.63
C LEU A 138 -18.79 -6.35 13.51
N PRO A 139 -19.60 -6.48 12.43
CA PRO A 139 -19.57 -5.54 11.30
C PRO A 139 -20.30 -4.22 11.58
N TYR A 140 -20.66 -3.94 12.81
CA TYR A 140 -21.39 -2.72 13.21
C TYR A 140 -21.01 -2.27 14.62
N SER A 141 -21.33 -1.01 14.91
CA SER A 141 -21.28 -0.43 16.26
C SER A 141 -22.59 0.24 16.62
N ALA A 142 -22.90 0.31 17.91
CA ALA A 142 -24.10 0.97 18.45
C ALA A 142 -23.77 2.39 18.92
N PHE A 143 -24.59 3.36 18.52
CA PHE A 143 -24.43 4.76 18.87
C PHE A 143 -25.72 5.34 19.43
N THR A 144 -25.63 6.11 20.50
CA THR A 144 -26.78 6.82 21.07
C THR A 144 -26.96 8.16 20.38
N ILE A 145 -28.14 8.41 19.81
CA ILE A 145 -28.52 9.68 19.19
C ILE A 145 -28.86 10.68 20.29
N LYS A 146 -28.20 11.82 20.31
CA LYS A 146 -28.30 12.77 21.42
C LYS A 146 -29.68 13.42 21.55
N ASP A 147 -30.32 13.78 20.42
CA ASP A 147 -31.62 14.44 20.41
C ASP A 147 -32.78 13.53 20.91
N THR A 148 -32.69 12.22 20.69
CA THR A 148 -33.78 11.29 20.95
C THR A 148 -33.49 10.32 22.08
N GLY A 149 -32.20 10.04 22.36
CA GLY A 149 -31.73 8.97 23.25
C GLY A 149 -31.87 7.57 22.67
N GLU A 150 -32.32 7.45 21.43
CA GLU A 150 -32.43 6.17 20.71
C GLU A 150 -31.04 5.63 20.35
N VAL A 151 -30.94 4.32 20.23
CA VAL A 151 -29.69 3.65 19.80
C VAL A 151 -29.82 3.28 18.34
N GLU A 152 -28.92 3.82 17.52
CA GLU A 152 -28.74 3.42 16.11
C GLU A 152 -27.54 2.51 15.97
N ARG A 153 -27.70 1.41 15.22
CA ARG A 153 -26.60 0.52 14.84
C ARG A 153 -26.17 0.85 13.41
N VAL A 154 -24.88 1.16 13.26
CA VAL A 154 -24.33 1.61 12.00
C VAL A 154 -23.17 0.69 11.60
N TRP A 155 -23.04 0.38 10.32
CA TRP A 155 -22.00 -0.49 9.79
C TRP A 155 -20.59 0.09 10.03
N THR A 156 -19.69 -0.77 10.48
CA THR A 156 -18.30 -0.44 10.78
C THR A 156 -17.42 -1.63 10.43
N THR A 157 -16.75 -1.59 9.28
CA THR A 157 -15.84 -2.66 8.85
C THR A 157 -14.54 -2.67 9.64
N PHE A 158 -13.99 -1.50 9.92
CA PHE A 158 -12.70 -1.31 10.58
C PHE A 158 -12.85 -0.64 11.95
N GLY A 159 -11.71 -0.35 12.57
CA GLY A 159 -11.62 0.32 13.86
C GLY A 159 -11.29 -0.63 15.00
N LYS A 160 -10.58 -0.11 16.01
CA LYS A 160 -10.11 -0.86 17.18
C LYS A 160 -10.98 -0.65 18.41
N SER A 161 -11.62 0.53 18.52
CA SER A 161 -12.51 0.86 19.63
C SER A 161 -13.91 0.28 19.42
N ASP A 162 -14.69 0.21 20.50
CA ASP A 162 -16.11 -0.05 20.47
C ASP A 162 -16.84 1.01 21.32
N PRO A 163 -17.69 1.85 20.70
CA PRO A 163 -18.01 1.91 19.27
C PRO A 163 -16.81 2.39 18.42
N SER A 164 -16.80 1.94 17.15
CA SER A 164 -15.69 2.20 16.23
C SER A 164 -15.40 3.69 16.00
N GLU A 165 -14.12 3.98 15.77
CA GLU A 165 -13.66 5.29 15.28
C GLU A 165 -13.80 5.46 13.76
N GLN A 166 -14.03 4.39 12.99
CA GLN A 166 -14.21 4.39 11.54
C GLN A 166 -15.62 3.94 11.19
N ILE A 167 -16.35 4.77 10.46
CA ILE A 167 -17.76 4.58 10.09
C ILE A 167 -17.86 4.40 8.58
N ASP A 168 -18.47 3.30 8.14
CA ASP A 168 -18.57 2.99 6.73
C ASP A 168 -19.55 3.93 6.01
N LEU A 169 -19.17 4.28 4.78
CA LEU A 169 -19.95 5.11 3.88
C LEU A 169 -20.85 4.25 2.97
N ASP A 170 -22.05 4.72 2.70
CA ASP A 170 -22.99 4.09 1.77
C ASP A 170 -22.69 4.56 0.34
N VAL A 171 -21.85 3.82 -0.39
CA VAL A 171 -21.46 4.18 -1.76
C VAL A 171 -22.59 4.13 -2.78
N HIS A 172 -23.76 3.57 -2.42
CA HIS A 172 -24.98 3.64 -3.25
C HIS A 172 -25.70 4.99 -3.10
N SER A 173 -25.41 5.73 -2.02
CA SER A 173 -25.99 7.06 -1.81
C SER A 173 -25.46 8.07 -2.84
N GLY A 174 -26.39 8.78 -3.50
CA GLY A 174 -26.02 9.89 -4.37
C GLY A 174 -25.28 11.02 -3.64
N GLN A 175 -25.56 11.21 -2.34
CA GLN A 175 -24.88 12.21 -1.51
C GLN A 175 -23.42 11.78 -1.21
N VAL A 176 -23.16 10.51 -0.97
CA VAL A 176 -21.79 10.00 -0.82
C VAL A 176 -21.02 10.10 -2.13
N LYS A 177 -21.65 9.79 -3.26
CA LYS A 177 -21.03 10.02 -4.58
C LYS A 177 -20.67 11.48 -4.80
N GLN A 178 -21.52 12.41 -4.39
CA GLN A 178 -21.21 13.84 -4.46
C GLN A 178 -20.04 14.22 -3.53
N LEU A 179 -20.01 13.71 -2.30
CA LEU A 179 -18.91 13.91 -1.36
C LEU A 179 -17.57 13.44 -1.95
N LEU A 180 -17.53 12.23 -2.51
CA LEU A 180 -16.34 11.71 -3.18
C LEU A 180 -15.94 12.57 -4.38
N THR A 181 -16.92 13.04 -5.16
CA THR A 181 -16.68 13.97 -6.28
C THR A 181 -16.02 15.26 -5.80
N ASP A 182 -16.49 15.85 -4.70
CA ASP A 182 -15.92 17.07 -4.14
C ASP A 182 -14.47 16.86 -3.67
N PHE A 183 -14.16 15.69 -3.11
CA PHE A 183 -12.78 15.31 -2.74
C PHE A 183 -11.87 15.21 -3.98
N PHE A 184 -12.31 14.55 -5.04
CA PHE A 184 -11.56 14.46 -6.30
C PHE A 184 -11.33 15.83 -6.96
N ILE A 185 -12.33 16.71 -6.95
CA ILE A 185 -12.18 18.08 -7.42
C ILE A 185 -11.12 18.84 -6.60
N ASN A 186 -11.13 18.65 -5.27
CA ASN A 186 -10.11 19.26 -4.41
C ASN A 186 -8.71 18.70 -4.69
N PHE A 187 -8.57 17.39 -4.92
CA PHE A 187 -7.31 16.77 -5.32
C PHE A 187 -6.79 17.34 -6.65
N LYS A 188 -7.66 17.44 -7.66
CA LYS A 188 -7.29 18.05 -8.95
C LYS A 188 -6.82 19.48 -8.80
N LYS A 189 -7.55 20.30 -8.01
CA LYS A 189 -7.19 21.69 -7.71
C LYS A 189 -5.81 21.80 -7.07
N ASN A 190 -5.40 20.81 -6.30
CA ASN A 190 -4.12 20.77 -5.58
C ASN A 190 -3.05 19.93 -6.29
N ASN A 191 -3.22 19.69 -7.60
CA ASN A 191 -2.24 19.03 -8.47
C ASN A 191 -1.89 17.59 -8.09
N VAL A 192 -2.78 16.89 -7.38
CA VAL A 192 -2.66 15.44 -7.15
C VAL A 192 -2.81 14.71 -8.50
N LYS A 193 -1.97 13.73 -8.76
CA LYS A 193 -1.91 12.98 -10.02
C LYS A 193 -2.45 11.57 -9.92
N ILE A 194 -2.27 10.94 -8.78
CA ILE A 194 -2.68 9.55 -8.55
C ILE A 194 -3.42 9.50 -7.22
N VAL A 195 -4.49 8.75 -7.14
CA VAL A 195 -5.23 8.49 -5.90
C VAL A 195 -5.23 6.99 -5.62
N ARG A 196 -4.67 6.60 -4.48
CA ARG A 196 -4.80 5.25 -3.96
C ARG A 196 -6.16 5.10 -3.29
N LEU A 197 -6.96 4.17 -3.76
CA LEU A 197 -8.26 3.85 -3.16
C LEU A 197 -8.05 2.81 -2.06
N ASP A 198 -7.96 3.30 -0.83
CA ASP A 198 -7.80 2.44 0.35
C ASP A 198 -9.08 1.66 0.65
N ALA A 199 -8.92 0.40 1.05
CA ALA A 199 -9.99 -0.47 1.49
C ALA A 199 -11.18 -0.60 0.51
N VAL A 200 -10.95 -0.38 -0.80
CA VAL A 200 -12.02 -0.37 -1.81
C VAL A 200 -12.75 -1.71 -1.92
N GLY A 201 -12.11 -2.82 -1.58
CA GLY A 201 -12.73 -4.14 -1.58
C GLY A 201 -13.94 -4.26 -0.64
N TYR A 202 -14.06 -3.38 0.36
CA TYR A 202 -15.12 -3.44 1.38
C TYR A 202 -16.33 -2.54 1.10
N VAL A 203 -16.34 -1.75 0.03
CA VAL A 203 -17.41 -0.74 -0.20
C VAL A 203 -18.79 -1.34 -0.41
N ILE A 204 -18.91 -2.57 -0.91
CA ILE A 204 -20.20 -3.22 -1.17
C ILE A 204 -20.61 -4.10 0.02
N LYS A 205 -21.75 -3.77 0.64
CA LYS A 205 -22.37 -4.53 1.72
C LYS A 205 -23.58 -5.29 1.17
N LYS A 206 -23.46 -6.62 1.06
CA LYS A 206 -24.51 -7.49 0.51
C LYS A 206 -24.67 -8.73 1.37
N LEU A 207 -25.82 -8.90 2.00
CA LEU A 207 -26.11 -10.03 2.86
C LEU A 207 -25.97 -11.36 2.12
N GLY A 208 -25.56 -12.40 2.85
CA GLY A 208 -25.30 -13.71 2.28
C GLY A 208 -23.99 -13.85 1.52
N THR A 209 -23.16 -12.78 1.49
CA THR A 209 -21.81 -12.75 0.88
C THR A 209 -20.74 -12.44 1.91
N SER A 210 -19.46 -12.47 1.49
CA SER A 210 -18.34 -12.04 2.33
C SER A 210 -18.31 -10.54 2.65
N CYS A 211 -19.16 -9.73 2.01
CA CYS A 211 -19.07 -8.26 2.01
C CYS A 211 -17.67 -7.72 1.66
N PHE A 212 -16.89 -8.52 0.92
CA PHE A 212 -15.59 -8.17 0.43
C PHE A 212 -15.47 -8.55 -1.05
N PHE A 213 -15.11 -7.60 -1.87
CA PHE A 213 -14.99 -7.68 -3.32
C PHE A 213 -16.19 -8.39 -3.99
N VAL A 214 -17.40 -7.92 -3.65
CA VAL A 214 -18.66 -8.55 -4.07
C VAL A 214 -18.92 -8.29 -5.56
N GLU A 215 -18.74 -9.32 -6.38
CA GLU A 215 -19.02 -9.27 -7.81
C GLU A 215 -20.52 -9.55 -8.12
N PRO A 216 -21.11 -8.93 -9.15
CA PRO A 216 -20.54 -7.90 -10.03
C PRO A 216 -20.61 -6.47 -9.45
N ASP A 217 -21.27 -6.25 -8.32
CA ASP A 217 -21.66 -4.96 -7.77
C ASP A 217 -20.44 -4.04 -7.54
N ILE A 218 -19.27 -4.61 -7.21
CA ILE A 218 -18.05 -3.84 -7.00
C ILE A 218 -17.59 -3.10 -8.26
N TYR A 219 -17.81 -3.69 -9.45
CA TYR A 219 -17.39 -3.07 -10.70
C TYR A 219 -18.27 -1.87 -11.08
N GLU A 220 -19.54 -1.81 -10.67
CA GLU A 220 -20.38 -0.63 -10.86
C GLU A 220 -19.80 0.58 -10.12
N PHE A 221 -19.28 0.37 -8.91
CA PHE A 221 -18.61 1.43 -8.15
C PHE A 221 -17.23 1.77 -8.74
N LEU A 222 -16.44 0.77 -9.12
CA LEU A 222 -15.11 0.97 -9.71
C LEU A 222 -15.17 1.70 -11.05
N ASP A 223 -16.13 1.37 -11.90
CA ASP A 223 -16.34 2.04 -13.19
C ASP A 223 -16.75 3.50 -12.98
N TRP A 224 -17.70 3.75 -12.06
CA TRP A 224 -18.13 5.09 -11.73
C TRP A 224 -16.98 5.98 -11.22
N ILE A 225 -16.18 5.48 -10.27
CA ILE A 225 -15.09 6.28 -9.69
C ILE A 225 -13.94 6.44 -10.68
N LYS A 226 -13.75 5.47 -11.59
CA LYS A 226 -12.78 5.56 -12.67
C LYS A 226 -13.19 6.64 -13.69
N GLU A 227 -14.44 6.67 -14.11
CA GLU A 227 -14.96 7.72 -15.01
C GLU A 227 -14.79 9.13 -14.39
N LEU A 228 -15.05 9.26 -13.08
CA LEU A 228 -14.82 10.50 -12.34
C LEU A 228 -13.35 10.91 -12.37
N ALA A 229 -12.44 10.00 -12.02
CA ALA A 229 -11.00 10.25 -11.97
C ALA A 229 -10.43 10.59 -13.36
N ASP A 230 -10.83 9.82 -14.39
CA ASP A 230 -10.43 10.06 -15.79
C ASP A 230 -10.87 11.45 -16.27
N SER A 231 -12.08 11.91 -15.90
CA SER A 231 -12.58 13.25 -16.23
C SER A 231 -11.74 14.39 -15.65
N LEU A 232 -10.99 14.09 -14.59
CA LEU A 232 -10.13 15.02 -13.87
C LEU A 232 -8.62 14.80 -14.14
N ASP A 233 -8.25 13.91 -15.08
CA ASP A 233 -6.86 13.48 -15.31
C ASP A 233 -6.16 12.98 -14.04
N ILE A 234 -6.82 12.17 -13.25
CA ILE A 234 -6.30 11.49 -12.07
C ILE A 234 -6.25 9.99 -12.36
N GLU A 235 -5.12 9.36 -12.12
CA GLU A 235 -5.00 7.90 -12.17
C GLU A 235 -5.45 7.27 -10.85
N LEU A 236 -6.02 6.06 -10.93
CA LEU A 236 -6.45 5.31 -9.76
C LEU A 236 -5.53 4.12 -9.50
N LEU A 237 -5.30 3.87 -8.20
CA LEU A 237 -4.56 2.72 -7.70
C LEU A 237 -5.37 2.04 -6.59
N PRO A 238 -6.29 1.12 -6.93
CA PRO A 238 -7.05 0.36 -5.95
C PRO A 238 -6.16 -0.50 -5.08
N GLU A 239 -6.37 -0.43 -3.76
CA GLU A 239 -5.74 -1.34 -2.82
C GLU A 239 -6.74 -2.43 -2.42
N VAL A 240 -6.41 -3.68 -2.78
CA VAL A 240 -7.25 -4.85 -2.52
C VAL A 240 -6.36 -6.01 -2.11
N HIS A 241 -6.37 -6.36 -0.84
CA HIS A 241 -5.75 -7.58 -0.34
C HIS A 241 -6.69 -8.77 -0.53
N ALA A 242 -6.50 -9.50 -1.62
CA ALA A 242 -7.37 -10.60 -2.04
C ALA A 242 -6.55 -11.68 -2.76
N HIS A 243 -7.16 -12.85 -2.97
CA HIS A 243 -6.61 -13.88 -3.82
C HIS A 243 -6.15 -13.30 -5.17
N HIS A 244 -5.01 -13.74 -5.67
CA HIS A 244 -4.34 -13.19 -6.86
C HIS A 244 -5.26 -13.11 -8.11
N SER A 245 -6.27 -13.96 -8.21
CA SER A 245 -7.24 -13.90 -9.32
C SER A 245 -8.05 -12.59 -9.34
N VAL A 246 -8.29 -11.97 -8.18
CA VAL A 246 -8.96 -10.67 -8.07
C VAL A 246 -8.05 -9.57 -8.61
N GLN A 247 -6.76 -9.63 -8.28
CA GLN A 247 -5.75 -8.69 -8.80
C GLN A 247 -5.67 -8.77 -10.33
N ASN A 248 -5.68 -9.98 -10.89
CA ASN A 248 -5.68 -10.18 -12.35
C ASN A 248 -6.92 -9.57 -13.01
N LYS A 249 -8.12 -9.76 -12.43
CA LYS A 249 -9.36 -9.16 -12.94
C LYS A 249 -9.30 -7.62 -12.90
N LEU A 250 -8.78 -7.01 -11.83
CA LEU A 250 -8.59 -5.56 -11.76
C LEU A 250 -7.64 -5.04 -12.85
N ALA A 251 -6.54 -5.76 -13.09
CA ALA A 251 -5.59 -5.43 -14.15
C ALA A 251 -6.24 -5.56 -15.55
N GLU A 252 -7.06 -6.58 -15.79
CA GLU A 252 -7.84 -6.78 -17.03
C GLU A 252 -8.86 -5.66 -17.26
N HIS A 253 -9.46 -5.10 -16.19
CA HIS A 253 -10.31 -3.91 -16.23
C HIS A 253 -9.52 -2.61 -16.43
N GLY A 254 -8.20 -2.69 -16.58
CA GLY A 254 -7.34 -1.55 -16.92
C GLY A 254 -6.86 -0.73 -15.73
N PHE A 255 -7.10 -1.15 -14.49
CA PHE A 255 -6.55 -0.50 -13.31
C PHE A 255 -5.05 -0.75 -13.16
N TRP A 256 -4.33 0.19 -12.58
CA TRP A 256 -3.08 -0.10 -11.89
C TRP A 256 -3.40 -0.90 -10.64
N ILE A 257 -2.56 -1.87 -10.31
CA ILE A 257 -2.71 -2.68 -9.11
C ILE A 257 -1.38 -2.73 -8.35
N TYR A 258 -1.44 -3.05 -7.06
CA TYR A 258 -0.24 -3.39 -6.30
C TYR A 258 0.21 -4.80 -6.56
N ASP A 259 1.53 -5.01 -6.58
CA ASP A 259 2.14 -6.33 -6.55
C ASP A 259 2.38 -6.75 -5.09
N PHE A 260 1.37 -7.34 -4.46
CA PHE A 260 1.44 -7.82 -3.09
C PHE A 260 2.12 -9.19 -2.94
N ILE A 261 2.44 -9.85 -4.05
CA ILE A 261 3.10 -11.17 -4.08
C ILE A 261 4.63 -11.02 -4.09
N LEU A 262 5.12 -10.03 -4.83
CA LEU A 262 6.57 -9.83 -5.06
C LEU A 262 7.39 -9.70 -3.77
N PRO A 263 6.99 -8.89 -2.76
CA PRO A 263 7.81 -8.71 -1.55
C PRO A 263 8.01 -10.03 -0.80
N TYR A 264 6.99 -10.88 -0.71
CA TYR A 264 7.12 -12.20 -0.11
C TYR A 264 8.02 -13.11 -0.95
N ARG A 265 7.83 -13.17 -2.27
CA ARG A 265 8.63 -14.01 -3.18
C ARG A 265 10.11 -13.66 -3.15
N ILE A 266 10.45 -12.36 -3.12
CA ILE A 266 11.84 -11.92 -3.01
C ILE A 266 12.42 -12.31 -1.64
N LEU A 267 11.67 -12.13 -0.56
CA LEU A 267 12.11 -12.53 0.78
C LEU A 267 12.36 -14.04 0.86
N ASP A 268 11.42 -14.84 0.40
CA ASP A 268 11.52 -16.30 0.35
C ASP A 268 12.74 -16.74 -0.45
N THR A 269 12.94 -16.17 -1.64
CA THR A 269 14.08 -16.43 -2.52
C THR A 269 15.41 -16.17 -1.82
N LEU A 270 15.53 -15.03 -1.12
CA LEU A 270 16.79 -14.65 -0.45
C LEU A 270 17.05 -15.45 0.84
N VAL A 271 16.01 -15.82 1.56
CA VAL A 271 16.13 -16.63 2.79
C VAL A 271 16.43 -18.09 2.44
N ASN A 272 15.68 -18.68 1.52
CA ASN A 272 15.80 -20.09 1.16
C ASN A 272 16.81 -20.37 0.04
N LYS A 273 17.42 -19.31 -0.53
CA LYS A 273 18.44 -19.40 -1.58
C LYS A 273 17.94 -20.16 -2.82
N SER A 274 16.65 -20.03 -3.16
CA SER A 274 16.00 -20.66 -4.32
C SER A 274 15.21 -19.65 -5.12
N SER A 275 15.45 -19.55 -6.42
CA SER A 275 14.82 -18.61 -7.33
C SER A 275 13.59 -19.18 -8.06
N GLU A 276 13.32 -20.47 -7.96
CA GLU A 276 12.33 -21.17 -8.81
C GLU A 276 10.94 -20.52 -8.74
N ASP A 277 10.39 -20.37 -7.53
CA ASP A 277 9.06 -19.81 -7.30
C ASP A 277 8.95 -18.34 -7.72
N LEU A 278 10.03 -17.56 -7.52
CA LEU A 278 10.11 -16.16 -7.95
C LEU A 278 10.12 -16.05 -9.47
N LEU A 279 10.98 -16.84 -10.15
CA LEU A 279 11.12 -16.77 -11.60
C LEU A 279 9.86 -17.27 -12.32
N ASP A 280 9.17 -18.28 -11.76
CA ASP A 280 7.87 -18.70 -12.27
C ASP A 280 6.81 -17.61 -12.13
N TYR A 281 6.74 -16.97 -10.96
CA TYR A 281 5.86 -15.83 -10.74
C TYR A 281 6.13 -14.69 -11.73
N LEU A 282 7.40 -14.30 -11.93
CA LEU A 282 7.76 -13.18 -12.81
C LEU A 282 7.38 -13.42 -14.29
N LYS A 283 7.27 -14.67 -14.74
CA LYS A 283 6.82 -15.03 -16.09
C LYS A 283 5.32 -14.86 -16.31
N ASN A 284 4.52 -14.96 -15.24
CA ASN A 284 3.07 -15.10 -15.31
C ASN A 284 2.28 -13.94 -14.69
N ARG A 285 2.94 -12.95 -14.11
CA ARG A 285 2.31 -11.82 -13.41
C ARG A 285 1.77 -10.73 -14.37
N PRO A 286 0.76 -9.95 -13.98
CA PRO A 286 0.36 -8.76 -14.72
C PRO A 286 1.50 -7.73 -14.84
N ALA A 287 1.58 -7.03 -15.97
CA ALA A 287 2.63 -6.03 -16.19
C ALA A 287 2.30 -4.66 -15.57
N LYS A 288 1.00 -4.29 -15.52
CA LYS A 288 0.53 -2.98 -15.05
C LYS A 288 0.42 -2.95 -13.52
N GLN A 289 1.55 -2.98 -12.83
CA GLN A 289 1.62 -3.06 -11.37
C GLN A 289 2.57 -2.01 -10.78
N PHE A 290 2.27 -1.61 -9.54
CA PHE A 290 3.22 -0.94 -8.66
C PHE A 290 3.94 -1.99 -7.82
N THR A 291 5.27 -2.00 -7.89
CA THR A 291 6.10 -2.97 -7.15
C THR A 291 6.70 -2.32 -5.91
N MET A 292 6.67 -3.01 -4.78
CA MET A 292 7.29 -2.58 -3.54
C MET A 292 7.93 -3.76 -2.81
N LEU A 293 8.83 -3.52 -1.87
CA LEU A 293 9.29 -4.51 -0.90
C LEU A 293 8.65 -4.27 0.46
N ASP A 294 8.49 -3.00 0.83
CA ASP A 294 7.98 -2.51 2.09
C ASP A 294 7.06 -1.30 1.86
N CYS A 295 6.14 -1.11 2.77
CA CYS A 295 5.27 0.05 2.86
C CYS A 295 4.92 0.32 4.33
N HIS A 296 3.92 1.14 4.59
CA HIS A 296 3.42 1.44 5.94
C HIS A 296 2.69 0.27 6.62
N ASP A 297 2.35 -0.77 5.85
CA ASP A 297 1.83 -2.05 6.32
C ASP A 297 2.93 -3.12 6.35
N GLY A 298 2.57 -4.36 6.67
CA GLY A 298 3.48 -5.50 6.62
C GLY A 298 3.60 -6.10 5.22
N ILE A 299 4.52 -7.07 5.08
CA ILE A 299 4.63 -7.92 3.89
C ILE A 299 3.38 -8.80 3.83
N PRO A 300 2.57 -8.73 2.75
CA PRO A 300 1.35 -9.53 2.63
C PRO A 300 1.63 -11.03 2.57
N VAL A 301 0.75 -11.82 3.19
CA VAL A 301 0.76 -13.28 3.10
C VAL A 301 -0.62 -13.77 2.70
N LYS A 302 -1.62 -13.69 3.56
CA LYS A 302 -3.01 -14.11 3.26
C LYS A 302 -3.95 -12.91 3.19
N PRO A 303 -4.90 -12.89 2.25
CA PRO A 303 -5.20 -13.90 1.24
C PRO A 303 -4.41 -13.76 -0.08
N ASP A 304 -3.45 -12.84 -0.17
CA ASP A 304 -2.77 -12.47 -1.41
C ASP A 304 -2.02 -13.63 -2.06
N LEU A 305 -1.47 -14.52 -1.23
CA LEU A 305 -0.65 -15.66 -1.66
C LEU A 305 -1.41 -17.01 -1.64
N ASP A 306 -2.72 -17.00 -1.37
CA ASP A 306 -3.51 -18.22 -1.36
C ASP A 306 -3.42 -18.96 -2.70
N GLY A 307 -3.15 -20.27 -2.62
CA GLY A 307 -2.92 -21.12 -3.78
C GLY A 307 -1.55 -20.98 -4.47
N LEU A 308 -0.71 -20.02 -4.04
CA LEU A 308 0.62 -19.78 -4.57
C LEU A 308 1.74 -20.30 -3.67
N ILE A 309 1.49 -20.50 -2.40
CA ILE A 309 2.50 -20.94 -1.41
C ILE A 309 2.10 -22.26 -0.75
N ASP A 310 3.10 -23.03 -0.37
CA ASP A 310 2.95 -24.15 0.55
C ASP A 310 2.94 -23.60 1.98
N THR A 311 1.88 -23.86 2.74
CA THR A 311 1.66 -23.31 4.09
C THR A 311 2.74 -23.73 5.09
N LYS A 312 3.32 -24.93 4.92
CA LYS A 312 4.41 -25.41 5.76
C LYS A 312 5.68 -24.57 5.52
N LYS A 313 6.05 -24.39 4.24
CA LYS A 313 7.20 -23.53 3.89
C LYS A 313 6.96 -22.08 4.34
N ALA A 314 5.72 -21.58 4.19
CA ALA A 314 5.36 -20.26 4.66
C ALA A 314 5.50 -20.13 6.19
N SER A 315 5.09 -21.14 6.95
CA SER A 315 5.27 -21.18 8.41
C SER A 315 6.74 -21.18 8.82
N GLU A 316 7.59 -21.91 8.09
CA GLU A 316 9.06 -21.92 8.30
C GLU A 316 9.66 -20.52 8.04
N LEU A 317 9.29 -19.87 6.92
CA LEU A 317 9.74 -18.51 6.62
C LEU A 317 9.26 -17.49 7.66
N VAL A 318 8.00 -17.55 8.07
CA VAL A 318 7.43 -16.71 9.13
C VAL A 318 8.20 -16.91 10.45
N GLY A 319 8.58 -18.15 10.77
CA GLY A 319 9.44 -18.46 11.93
C GLY A 319 10.77 -17.71 11.87
N VAL A 320 11.47 -17.78 10.73
CA VAL A 320 12.72 -17.03 10.50
C VAL A 320 12.52 -15.52 10.65
N CYS A 321 11.41 -14.98 10.09
CA CYS A 321 11.11 -13.55 10.20
C CYS A 321 10.87 -13.14 11.66
N THR A 322 10.16 -13.95 12.42
CA THR A 322 9.89 -13.70 13.85
C THR A 322 11.17 -13.74 14.69
N GLU A 323 12.06 -14.69 14.43
CA GLU A 323 13.39 -14.76 15.06
C GLU A 323 14.24 -13.50 14.77
N ARG A 324 14.01 -12.85 13.61
CA ARG A 324 14.66 -11.58 13.21
C ARG A 324 13.90 -10.34 13.68
N GLY A 325 12.97 -10.49 14.61
CA GLY A 325 12.27 -9.39 15.28
C GLY A 325 11.02 -8.89 14.57
N SER A 326 10.47 -9.63 13.58
CA SER A 326 9.18 -9.27 12.98
C SER A 326 8.02 -9.57 13.92
N ASN A 327 6.95 -8.78 13.85
CA ASN A 327 5.66 -9.16 14.44
C ASN A 327 4.61 -9.48 13.36
N LEU A 328 3.51 -10.10 13.76
CA LEU A 328 2.54 -10.64 12.83
C LEU A 328 1.18 -9.96 12.96
N SER A 329 0.47 -9.86 11.85
CA SER A 329 -0.96 -9.64 11.80
C SER A 329 -1.66 -10.94 11.42
N LEU A 330 -2.75 -11.29 12.13
CA LEU A 330 -3.46 -12.54 11.92
C LEU A 330 -4.85 -12.30 11.35
N ILE A 331 -5.38 -13.30 10.64
CA ILE A 331 -6.76 -13.31 10.15
C ILE A 331 -7.70 -13.61 11.33
N LEU A 332 -8.79 -12.84 11.44
CA LEU A 332 -9.77 -13.01 12.52
C LEU A 332 -10.85 -14.05 12.19
N SER A 333 -11.28 -14.11 10.93
CA SER A 333 -12.39 -14.97 10.50
C SER A 333 -11.92 -16.40 10.27
N ASP A 334 -12.46 -17.36 11.02
CA ASP A 334 -12.06 -18.77 10.96
C ASP A 334 -12.29 -19.41 9.58
N GLU A 335 -13.32 -18.99 8.83
CA GLU A 335 -13.59 -19.47 7.47
C GLU A 335 -12.49 -19.11 6.45
N HIS A 336 -11.62 -18.16 6.77
CA HIS A 336 -10.52 -17.70 5.92
C HIS A 336 -9.14 -18.19 6.39
N LYS A 337 -9.09 -19.03 7.41
CA LYS A 337 -7.88 -19.75 7.83
C LYS A 337 -7.74 -21.04 7.04
N ASP A 338 -6.51 -21.51 6.87
CA ASP A 338 -6.28 -22.82 6.26
C ASP A 338 -6.69 -23.95 7.21
N GLU A 339 -6.94 -25.13 6.66
CA GLU A 339 -7.30 -26.33 7.42
C GLU A 339 -6.25 -26.71 8.47
N ASP A 340 -4.99 -26.38 8.23
CA ASP A 340 -3.86 -26.56 9.16
C ASP A 340 -3.73 -25.43 10.20
N GLY A 341 -4.62 -24.41 10.14
CA GLY A 341 -4.65 -23.28 11.06
C GLY A 341 -3.69 -22.15 10.73
N PHE A 342 -3.05 -22.15 9.56
CA PHE A 342 -2.20 -21.03 9.13
C PHE A 342 -3.04 -19.77 8.88
N ASP A 343 -2.81 -18.73 9.68
CA ASP A 343 -3.64 -17.53 9.75
C ASP A 343 -2.87 -16.21 9.60
N VAL A 344 -1.62 -16.26 9.15
CA VAL A 344 -0.79 -15.06 9.01
C VAL A 344 -1.30 -14.19 7.87
N HIS A 345 -1.76 -12.98 8.21
CA HIS A 345 -2.20 -11.97 7.26
C HIS A 345 -1.03 -11.17 6.70
N GLN A 346 -0.15 -10.66 7.58
CA GLN A 346 1.02 -9.86 7.21
C GLN A 346 2.19 -10.09 8.17
N ILE A 347 3.42 -10.03 7.64
CA ILE A 347 4.67 -9.99 8.40
C ILE A 347 5.09 -8.53 8.53
N ARG A 348 5.12 -7.98 9.75
CA ARG A 348 5.43 -6.58 10.03
C ARG A 348 6.89 -6.43 10.43
N CYS A 349 7.64 -5.71 9.63
CA CYS A 349 9.08 -5.46 9.82
C CYS A 349 9.55 -4.36 8.86
N SER A 350 10.74 -3.82 9.10
CA SER A 350 11.48 -3.19 8.01
C SER A 350 12.09 -4.26 7.12
N TYR A 351 12.11 -4.06 5.81
CA TYR A 351 12.64 -5.06 4.88
C TYR A 351 14.15 -5.29 5.07
N TYR A 352 14.87 -4.26 5.51
CA TYR A 352 16.28 -4.36 5.85
C TYR A 352 16.52 -5.25 7.09
N SER A 353 15.70 -5.12 8.14
CA SER A 353 15.82 -5.96 9.33
C SER A 353 15.48 -7.42 9.07
N VAL A 354 14.45 -7.72 8.28
CA VAL A 354 14.07 -9.11 8.00
C VAL A 354 15.12 -9.83 7.15
N LEU A 355 15.97 -9.10 6.42
CA LEU A 355 17.16 -9.59 5.75
C LEU A 355 18.42 -9.58 6.67
N ASN A 356 18.21 -9.49 8.00
CA ASN A 356 19.27 -9.49 9.01
C ASN A 356 20.23 -8.28 8.92
N ALA A 357 19.76 -7.16 8.36
CA ALA A 357 20.56 -5.97 8.06
C ALA A 357 21.83 -6.28 7.24
N ASP A 358 21.74 -7.25 6.34
CA ASP A 358 22.78 -7.61 5.39
C ASP A 358 22.65 -6.69 4.16
N ASP A 359 23.63 -5.83 3.95
CA ASP A 359 23.63 -4.83 2.88
C ASP A 359 23.53 -5.48 1.49
N ASP A 360 24.25 -6.56 1.25
CA ASP A 360 24.26 -7.22 -0.07
C ASP A 360 22.96 -7.97 -0.34
N ALA A 361 22.37 -8.63 0.67
CA ALA A 361 21.05 -9.24 0.56
C ALA A 361 19.97 -8.17 0.31
N TYR A 362 20.07 -7.02 0.99
CA TYR A 362 19.12 -5.92 0.80
C TYR A 362 19.25 -5.32 -0.60
N MET A 363 20.46 -5.10 -1.09
CA MET A 363 20.69 -4.60 -2.44
C MET A 363 20.26 -5.59 -3.50
N ALA A 364 20.45 -6.89 -3.28
CA ALA A 364 19.90 -7.94 -4.15
C ALA A 364 18.36 -7.86 -4.23
N ALA A 365 17.67 -7.70 -3.09
CA ALA A 365 16.22 -7.52 -3.04
C ALA A 365 15.76 -6.31 -3.87
N ARG A 366 16.39 -5.15 -3.66
CA ARG A 366 16.08 -3.91 -4.39
C ARG A 366 16.37 -4.04 -5.89
N ALA A 367 17.45 -4.69 -6.27
CA ALA A 367 17.78 -4.92 -7.67
C ALA A 367 16.74 -5.82 -8.36
N ILE A 368 16.29 -6.89 -7.72
CA ILE A 368 15.21 -7.76 -8.23
C ILE A 368 13.92 -6.95 -8.36
N GLN A 369 13.54 -6.15 -7.35
CA GLN A 369 12.38 -5.27 -7.41
C GLN A 369 12.43 -4.32 -8.61
N PHE A 370 13.56 -3.64 -8.83
CA PHE A 370 13.71 -2.62 -9.88
C PHE A 370 13.80 -3.21 -11.29
N PHE A 371 14.25 -4.45 -11.40
CA PHE A 371 14.23 -5.19 -12.67
C PHE A 371 12.88 -5.86 -12.95
N THR A 372 12.00 -6.00 -11.95
CA THR A 372 10.64 -6.50 -12.17
C THR A 372 9.81 -5.46 -12.93
N PRO A 373 9.03 -5.87 -13.98
CA PRO A 373 8.14 -4.96 -14.69
C PRO A 373 7.15 -4.25 -13.76
N GLY A 374 6.93 -2.96 -13.98
CA GLY A 374 6.02 -2.14 -13.20
C GLY A 374 6.66 -0.84 -12.72
N ILE A 375 5.93 -0.10 -11.90
CA ILE A 375 6.36 1.17 -11.30
C ILE A 375 6.95 0.88 -9.92
N PRO A 376 8.27 0.99 -9.71
CA PRO A 376 8.85 0.72 -8.40
C PRO A 376 8.51 1.81 -7.41
N GLN A 377 8.06 1.41 -6.21
CA GLN A 377 7.91 2.29 -5.05
C GLN A 377 8.92 1.89 -3.96
N VAL A 378 9.53 2.88 -3.34
CA VAL A 378 10.46 2.71 -2.21
C VAL A 378 9.88 3.44 -1.01
N TYR A 379 9.68 2.70 0.07
CA TYR A 379 9.21 3.26 1.33
C TYR A 379 10.35 3.96 2.07
N TYR A 380 10.08 5.09 2.72
CA TYR A 380 11.11 5.94 3.31
C TYR A 380 12.01 5.22 4.34
N VAL A 381 11.44 4.27 5.12
CA VAL A 381 12.25 3.47 6.06
C VAL A 381 13.25 2.62 5.29
N GLY A 382 12.79 1.95 4.23
CA GLY A 382 13.66 1.15 3.36
C GLY A 382 14.67 2.01 2.59
N LEU A 383 14.28 3.22 2.13
CA LEU A 383 15.20 4.15 1.47
C LEU A 383 16.44 4.45 2.33
N LEU A 384 16.23 4.61 3.64
CA LEU A 384 17.27 4.96 4.61
C LEU A 384 17.90 3.72 5.28
N ALA A 385 17.66 2.51 4.76
CA ALA A 385 18.09 1.24 5.35
C ALA A 385 17.74 1.13 6.85
N GLY A 386 16.53 1.62 7.19
CA GLY A 386 16.04 1.68 8.57
C GLY A 386 15.76 0.29 9.14
N LYS A 387 16.04 0.14 10.44
CA LYS A 387 15.77 -1.09 11.18
C LYS A 387 14.41 -1.08 11.86
N ASN A 388 14.00 -2.23 12.38
CA ASN A 388 12.80 -2.36 13.20
C ASN A 388 12.86 -1.42 14.40
N ASP A 389 11.80 -0.65 14.63
CA ASP A 389 11.65 0.24 15.78
C ASP A 389 10.82 -0.47 16.89
N GLU A 390 11.48 -1.39 17.59
CA GLU A 390 10.86 -2.14 18.69
C GLU A 390 10.47 -1.26 19.88
N GLU A 391 11.22 -0.17 20.10
CA GLU A 391 10.92 0.77 21.18
C GLU A 391 9.59 1.48 20.95
N ARG A 392 9.37 1.92 19.72
CA ARG A 392 8.12 2.58 19.33
C ARG A 392 6.92 1.62 19.45
N VAL A 393 7.09 0.36 19.07
CA VAL A 393 6.06 -0.67 19.29
C VAL A 393 5.74 -0.83 20.77
N LYS A 394 6.76 -0.87 21.65
CA LYS A 394 6.56 -0.97 23.12
C LYS A 394 5.85 0.26 23.69
N GLN A 395 6.17 1.45 23.19
CA GLN A 395 5.59 2.71 23.66
C GLN A 395 4.12 2.88 23.23
N THR A 396 3.79 2.48 22.00
CA THR A 396 2.47 2.71 21.41
C THR A 396 1.52 1.52 21.58
N GLY A 397 2.03 0.31 21.76
CA GLY A 397 1.28 -0.94 21.69
C GLY A 397 0.85 -1.33 20.28
N GLU A 398 1.30 -0.60 19.24
CA GLU A 398 0.88 -0.75 17.87
C GLU A 398 1.93 -1.50 17.05
N GLY A 399 1.62 -2.73 16.61
CA GLY A 399 2.57 -3.57 15.88
C GLY A 399 3.08 -2.97 14.57
N ARG A 400 2.29 -2.15 13.87
CA ARG A 400 2.70 -1.46 12.63
C ARG A 400 3.79 -0.41 12.85
N GLU A 401 3.91 0.14 14.07
CA GLU A 401 4.92 1.16 14.38
C GLU A 401 6.36 0.63 14.28
N ILE A 402 6.55 -0.68 14.21
CA ILE A 402 7.85 -1.32 13.98
C ILE A 402 8.55 -0.84 12.69
N ASN A 403 7.79 -0.39 11.70
CA ASN A 403 8.27 0.08 10.40
C ASN A 403 7.79 1.52 10.09
N ARG A 404 7.66 2.36 11.13
CA ARG A 404 7.12 3.72 10.99
C ARG A 404 7.92 4.76 11.78
N HIS A 405 9.25 4.58 11.86
CA HIS A 405 10.14 5.54 12.51
C HIS A 405 10.06 6.92 11.83
N ASN A 406 9.96 7.99 12.61
CA ASN A 406 10.04 9.36 12.09
C ASN A 406 11.47 9.86 12.19
N TYR A 407 12.08 10.14 11.04
CA TYR A 407 13.47 10.61 10.95
C TYR A 407 13.54 12.13 11.11
N SER A 408 14.40 12.60 12.00
CA SER A 408 14.86 13.98 12.02
C SER A 408 15.74 14.29 10.81
N LEU A 409 15.95 15.58 10.51
CA LEU A 409 16.87 15.99 9.44
C LEU A 409 18.30 15.48 9.68
N GLU A 410 18.77 15.44 10.93
CA GLU A 410 20.10 14.93 11.28
C GLU A 410 20.21 13.42 11.02
N GLU A 411 19.20 12.64 11.37
CA GLU A 411 19.17 11.19 11.09
C GLU A 411 19.17 10.91 9.59
N ILE A 412 18.44 11.70 8.80
CA ILE A 412 18.44 11.59 7.33
C ILE A 412 19.84 11.85 6.78
N GLU A 413 20.49 12.96 7.20
CA GLU A 413 21.85 13.28 6.76
C GLU A 413 22.83 12.17 7.15
N GLY A 414 22.68 11.60 8.34
CA GLY A 414 23.50 10.45 8.81
C GLY A 414 23.25 9.19 7.97
N ALA A 415 21.99 8.87 7.69
CA ALA A 415 21.63 7.71 6.87
C ALA A 415 22.18 7.83 5.43
N LEU A 416 22.15 9.02 4.87
CA LEU A 416 22.71 9.32 3.53
C LEU A 416 24.23 9.12 3.44
N GLN A 417 24.95 9.00 4.54
CA GLN A 417 26.38 8.66 4.54
C GLN A 417 26.64 7.15 4.53
N GLN A 418 25.62 6.33 4.75
CA GLN A 418 25.79 4.86 4.76
C GLN A 418 26.00 4.35 3.33
N ASP A 419 26.94 3.40 3.17
CA ASP A 419 27.26 2.82 1.87
C ASP A 419 26.05 2.18 1.18
N VAL A 420 25.29 1.39 1.92
CA VAL A 420 24.06 0.73 1.41
C VAL A 420 23.03 1.74 0.87
N VAL A 421 22.89 2.89 1.54
CA VAL A 421 21.95 3.96 1.07
C VAL A 421 22.50 4.60 -0.21
N GLN A 422 23.79 4.89 -0.29
CA GLN A 422 24.40 5.44 -1.50
C GLN A 422 24.31 4.47 -2.69
N ARG A 423 24.55 3.17 -2.46
CA ARG A 423 24.36 2.12 -3.47
C ARG A 423 22.91 2.08 -3.96
N LEU A 424 21.94 2.17 -3.04
CA LEU A 424 20.51 2.20 -3.40
C LEU A 424 20.16 3.45 -4.24
N LEU A 425 20.64 4.64 -3.89
CA LEU A 425 20.41 5.85 -4.66
C LEU A 425 21.01 5.76 -6.09
N GLN A 426 22.19 5.16 -6.22
CA GLN A 426 22.80 4.91 -7.53
C GLN A 426 21.97 3.92 -8.36
N LEU A 427 21.47 2.85 -7.74
CA LEU A 427 20.61 1.87 -8.40
C LEU A 427 19.28 2.50 -8.86
N ILE A 428 18.67 3.39 -8.05
CA ILE A 428 17.47 4.14 -8.42
C ILE A 428 17.74 5.03 -9.64
N ARG A 429 18.87 5.76 -9.68
CA ARG A 429 19.25 6.56 -10.86
C ARG A 429 19.37 5.70 -12.10
N PHE A 430 20.09 4.58 -12.00
CA PHE A 430 20.22 3.63 -13.11
C PHE A 430 18.85 3.16 -13.61
N ARG A 431 17.93 2.74 -12.70
CA ARG A 431 16.57 2.31 -13.05
C ARG A 431 15.76 3.40 -13.73
N ASN A 432 15.94 4.66 -13.34
CA ASN A 432 15.18 5.79 -13.88
C ASN A 432 15.70 6.26 -15.25
N GLU A 433 16.99 6.13 -15.50
CA GLU A 433 17.65 6.77 -16.64
C GLU A 433 17.98 5.80 -17.76
N TYR A 434 18.20 4.52 -17.45
CA TYR A 434 18.59 3.57 -18.47
C TYR A 434 17.40 3.15 -19.33
N GLU A 435 17.46 3.48 -20.62
CA GLU A 435 16.33 3.37 -21.54
C GLU A 435 15.79 1.94 -21.73
N ALA A 436 16.59 0.90 -21.51
CA ALA A 436 16.15 -0.48 -21.68
C ALA A 436 14.93 -0.83 -20.84
N PHE A 437 14.73 -0.19 -19.66
CA PHE A 437 13.56 -0.40 -18.79
C PHE A 437 12.22 0.05 -19.41
N GLN A 438 12.23 0.68 -20.56
CA GLN A 438 11.02 1.02 -21.33
C GLN A 438 10.77 0.02 -22.49
N GLY A 439 11.53 -1.05 -22.57
CA GLY A 439 11.44 -2.06 -23.62
C GLY A 439 10.85 -3.38 -23.14
N ASP A 440 11.38 -4.47 -23.67
CA ASP A 440 10.92 -5.83 -23.41
C ASP A 440 11.66 -6.46 -22.23
N PHE A 441 10.90 -7.07 -21.32
CA PHE A 441 11.42 -7.82 -20.19
C PHE A 441 11.51 -9.33 -20.49
N ARG A 442 12.54 -9.97 -19.96
CA ARG A 442 12.74 -11.41 -20.05
C ARG A 442 13.32 -11.99 -18.76
N VAL A 443 12.79 -13.14 -18.38
CA VAL A 443 13.42 -14.02 -17.39
C VAL A 443 14.34 -14.95 -18.15
N LEU A 444 15.64 -14.91 -17.84
CA LEU A 444 16.63 -15.76 -18.49
C LEU A 444 16.79 -17.08 -17.74
N ASP A 445 17.21 -18.13 -18.46
CA ASP A 445 17.55 -19.41 -17.86
C ASP A 445 18.70 -19.24 -16.87
N SER A 446 18.55 -19.81 -15.67
CA SER A 446 19.50 -19.76 -14.59
C SER A 446 19.41 -21.01 -13.71
N SER A 447 20.43 -21.24 -12.86
CA SER A 447 20.35 -22.27 -11.83
C SER A 447 19.33 -21.89 -10.75
N ALA A 448 18.90 -22.84 -9.93
CA ALA A 448 18.00 -22.59 -8.79
C ALA A 448 18.56 -21.58 -7.77
N HIS A 449 19.87 -21.34 -7.79
CA HIS A 449 20.56 -20.42 -6.88
C HIS A 449 20.93 -19.08 -7.53
N GLU A 450 20.34 -18.77 -8.68
CA GLU A 450 20.60 -17.54 -9.42
C GLU A 450 19.29 -16.88 -9.87
N VAL A 451 19.27 -15.54 -9.90
CA VAL A 451 18.22 -14.76 -10.58
C VAL A 451 18.87 -14.03 -11.76
N ARG A 452 18.33 -14.24 -12.97
CA ARG A 452 18.79 -13.54 -14.17
C ARG A 452 17.63 -12.90 -14.89
N LEU A 453 17.62 -11.56 -14.92
CA LEU A 453 16.55 -10.75 -15.52
C LEU A 453 17.13 -9.81 -16.56
N GLU A 454 16.47 -9.68 -17.71
CA GLU A 454 16.94 -8.88 -18.84
C GLU A 454 15.89 -7.87 -19.30
N TRP A 455 16.35 -6.67 -19.60
CA TRP A 455 15.58 -5.65 -20.32
C TRP A 455 16.27 -5.27 -21.62
N VAL A 456 15.49 -5.14 -22.71
CA VAL A 456 15.99 -4.79 -24.05
C VAL A 456 15.09 -3.75 -24.70
N LYS A 457 15.67 -2.67 -25.19
CA LYS A 457 15.00 -1.66 -26.00
C LYS A 457 15.95 -1.19 -27.11
N ALA A 458 15.61 -1.49 -28.34
CA ALA A 458 16.46 -1.19 -29.50
C ALA A 458 17.91 -1.74 -29.32
N ASP A 459 18.90 -0.87 -29.28
CA ASP A 459 20.31 -1.18 -29.07
C ASP A 459 20.75 -1.16 -27.59
N LYS A 460 19.84 -0.81 -26.68
CA LYS A 460 20.10 -0.80 -25.24
C LYS A 460 19.67 -2.12 -24.61
N LYS A 461 20.53 -2.64 -23.76
CA LYS A 461 20.30 -3.88 -23.04
C LYS A 461 20.92 -3.83 -21.66
N CYS A 462 20.21 -4.30 -20.64
CA CYS A 462 20.79 -4.58 -19.32
C CYS A 462 20.31 -5.92 -18.79
N THR A 463 21.22 -6.62 -18.10
CA THR A 463 20.96 -7.92 -17.48
C THR A 463 21.36 -7.88 -16.01
N LEU A 464 20.43 -8.18 -15.14
CA LEU A 464 20.68 -8.41 -13.72
C LEU A 464 21.12 -9.85 -13.52
N HIS A 465 22.18 -10.04 -12.72
CA HIS A 465 22.63 -11.33 -12.22
C HIS A 465 22.71 -11.26 -10.68
N VAL A 466 21.98 -12.13 -10.00
CA VAL A 466 22.03 -12.28 -8.55
C VAL A 466 22.46 -13.72 -8.24
N ASP A 467 23.59 -13.88 -7.58
CA ASP A 467 24.03 -15.11 -6.95
C ASP A 467 23.46 -15.15 -5.54
N LEU A 468 22.51 -16.05 -5.29
CA LEU A 468 21.81 -16.17 -4.02
C LEU A 468 22.67 -16.75 -2.90
N ILE A 469 23.69 -17.54 -3.23
CA ILE A 469 24.56 -18.16 -2.22
C ILE A 469 25.46 -17.10 -1.55
N TYR A 470 26.02 -16.22 -2.38
CA TYR A 470 26.96 -15.19 -1.91
C TYR A 470 26.32 -13.79 -1.81
N ASN A 471 25.02 -13.64 -2.08
CA ASN A 471 24.28 -12.37 -2.22
C ASN A 471 24.96 -11.38 -3.19
N ARG A 472 25.75 -11.89 -4.15
CA ARG A 472 26.47 -11.05 -5.09
C ARG A 472 25.55 -10.61 -6.21
N THR A 473 25.45 -9.30 -6.41
CA THR A 473 24.59 -8.70 -7.43
C THR A 473 25.40 -7.86 -8.41
N ILE A 474 25.23 -8.12 -9.71
CA ILE A 474 25.84 -7.33 -10.78
C ILE A 474 24.81 -7.01 -11.86
N ILE A 475 24.98 -5.87 -12.51
CA ILE A 475 24.25 -5.48 -13.70
C ILE A 475 25.24 -5.35 -14.86
N GLU A 476 25.03 -6.13 -15.93
CA GLU A 476 25.71 -5.96 -17.19
C GLU A 476 24.85 -5.07 -18.11
N TYR A 477 25.40 -4.02 -18.69
CA TYR A 477 24.64 -3.15 -19.57
C TYR A 477 25.49 -2.60 -20.72
N LEU A 478 24.83 -2.21 -21.81
CA LEU A 478 25.47 -1.56 -22.95
C LEU A 478 25.48 -0.04 -22.75
N ASN A 479 26.67 0.57 -22.70
CA ASN A 479 26.78 2.03 -22.64
C ASN A 479 26.40 2.69 -23.98
N ASP A 480 26.46 4.02 -24.07
CA ASP A 480 26.07 4.78 -25.27
C ASP A 480 26.93 4.48 -26.51
N ASN A 481 28.12 3.92 -26.32
CA ASN A 481 29.00 3.48 -27.41
C ASN A 481 28.80 2.01 -27.78
N GLY A 482 27.79 1.33 -27.22
CA GLY A 482 27.52 -0.09 -27.43
C GLY A 482 28.53 -1.04 -26.76
N LYS A 483 29.38 -0.52 -25.85
CA LYS A 483 30.34 -1.32 -25.09
C LYS A 483 29.68 -1.88 -23.85
N LEU A 484 29.94 -3.17 -23.58
CA LEU A 484 29.49 -3.83 -22.36
C LEU A 484 30.22 -3.25 -21.14
N GLU A 485 29.46 -2.85 -20.14
CA GLU A 485 29.93 -2.42 -18.82
C GLU A 485 29.29 -3.26 -17.73
N ILE A 486 29.99 -3.34 -16.60
CA ILE A 486 29.54 -4.05 -15.41
C ILE A 486 29.40 -3.06 -14.27
N TYR A 487 28.20 -3.03 -13.68
CA TYR A 487 27.92 -2.29 -12.46
C TYR A 487 27.72 -3.31 -11.33
N THR A 488 28.63 -3.28 -10.35
CA THR A 488 28.51 -4.11 -9.14
C THR A 488 27.70 -3.32 -8.10
N ILE A 489 26.66 -3.93 -7.63
CA ILE A 489 25.74 -3.33 -6.66
C ILE A 489 26.17 -3.74 -5.25
#